data_ab732862730c4be46e5971a875ab22fb
#
_entry.id   ab732862730c4be46e5971a875ab22fb
#
_cell.length_a   1.000
_cell.length_b   1.000
_cell.length_c   1.000
_cell.angle_alpha   90.00
_cell.angle_beta   90.00
_cell.angle_gamma   90.00
#
_symmetry.space_group_name_H-M   'P 1'
#
loop_
_entity.id
_entity.type
_entity.pdbx_description
1 polymer ?
#
loop_
_entity_poly.entity_id
_entity_poly.type
_entity_poly.pdbx_seq_one_letter_code
_entity_poly.pdbx_strand_id
1 'polypeptide(L)'
;LPAILLAVAATTTFSRAIDSWFTARARSIIDNSMEVAQSYLQEHGSVIRTDVANMARDIDAAADDIVDKPDALKQLLIAQAGLRDLASAYLVSPNGQMLLSAFDDAKETFVGPPLAAISEAERGQIAIIKSLERARVAALSRLQRCPGQYLLVTRAVSPKVMAYLQRTEQSVDEYNRLRRARGGLKLAHGLMYTMISMTALLAAIWAGIWFAGRFVAPIRRLIAGAREVSTGNLDVELPER
;
A
#
# COMPACT_ATOMS: atom_id res chain seq x y z
N LEU A 1 -20.14 19.45 31.70
CA LEU A 1 -18.83 18.79 31.87
C LEU A 1 -18.90 17.27 31.75
N PRO A 2 -19.78 16.49 32.50
CA PRO A 2 -19.77 15.02 32.42
C PRO A 2 -20.15 14.48 31.05
N ALA A 3 -21.10 15.08 30.32
CA ALA A 3 -21.50 14.64 28.99
C ALA A 3 -20.38 14.79 27.94
N ILE A 4 -19.60 15.84 28.01
CA ILE A 4 -18.44 16.06 27.13
C ILE A 4 -17.34 15.05 27.44
N LEU A 5 -17.06 14.79 28.71
CA LEU A 5 -16.07 13.79 29.12
C LEU A 5 -16.48 12.38 28.65
N LEU A 6 -17.76 12.03 28.77
CA LEU A 6 -18.28 10.75 28.32
C LEU A 6 -18.19 10.61 26.80
N ALA A 7 -18.51 11.63 26.03
CA ALA A 7 -18.39 11.64 24.59
C ALA A 7 -16.93 11.49 24.13
N VAL A 8 -16.00 12.20 24.76
CA VAL A 8 -14.56 12.08 24.48
C VAL A 8 -14.02 10.71 24.85
N ALA A 9 -14.39 10.18 26.03
CA ALA A 9 -13.98 8.86 26.49
C ALA A 9 -14.53 7.75 25.56
N ALA A 10 -15.80 7.82 25.19
CA ALA A 10 -16.41 6.85 24.27
C ALA A 10 -15.73 6.87 22.89
N THR A 11 -15.52 8.06 22.33
CA THR A 11 -14.88 8.21 21.02
C THR A 11 -13.42 7.73 21.03
N THR A 12 -12.66 8.04 22.07
CA THR A 12 -11.25 7.60 22.20
C THR A 12 -11.14 6.11 22.44
N THR A 13 -12.00 5.52 23.27
CA THR A 13 -12.01 4.07 23.56
C THR A 13 -12.41 3.27 22.32
N PHE A 14 -13.45 3.71 21.61
CA PHE A 14 -13.89 3.07 20.36
C PHE A 14 -12.84 3.16 19.27
N SER A 15 -12.21 4.34 19.09
CA SER A 15 -11.11 4.51 18.14
C SER A 15 -9.91 3.60 18.45
N ARG A 16 -9.52 3.49 19.72
CA ARG A 16 -8.43 2.62 20.15
C ARG A 16 -8.77 1.13 19.96
N ALA A 17 -9.98 0.73 20.27
CA ALA A 17 -10.45 -0.66 20.08
C ALA A 17 -10.41 -1.06 18.59
N ILE A 18 -10.88 -0.21 17.68
CA ILE A 18 -10.82 -0.45 16.25
C ILE A 18 -9.35 -0.49 15.77
N ASP A 19 -8.53 0.47 16.21
CA ASP A 19 -7.14 0.53 15.79
C ASP A 19 -6.31 -0.66 16.28
N SER A 20 -6.55 -1.16 17.50
CA SER A 20 -5.84 -2.32 18.05
C SER A 20 -6.25 -3.64 17.40
N TRP A 21 -7.51 -3.80 17.05
CA TRP A 21 -8.03 -5.06 16.50
C TRP A 21 -7.61 -5.30 15.04
N PHE A 22 -7.56 -4.24 14.24
CA PHE A 22 -7.33 -4.35 12.80
C PHE A 22 -5.88 -4.14 12.36
N THR A 23 -5.02 -3.49 13.18
CA THR A 23 -3.78 -2.93 12.64
C THR A 23 -2.54 -3.79 12.86
N ALA A 24 -2.41 -4.42 14.00
CA ALA A 24 -1.15 -5.09 14.34
C ALA A 24 -0.96 -6.43 13.61
N ARG A 25 -1.98 -7.26 13.58
CA ARG A 25 -1.89 -8.64 13.08
C ARG A 25 -1.99 -8.75 11.56
N ALA A 26 -2.88 -7.99 10.94
CA ALA A 26 -3.02 -7.97 9.48
C ALA A 26 -1.81 -7.33 8.81
N ARG A 27 -1.27 -6.26 9.40
CA ARG A 27 -0.08 -5.57 8.87
C ARG A 27 1.16 -6.46 8.91
N SER A 28 1.43 -7.14 10.03
CA SER A 28 2.63 -7.99 10.14
C SER A 28 2.63 -9.16 9.14
N ILE A 29 1.47 -9.74 8.85
CA ILE A 29 1.35 -10.82 7.86
C ILE A 29 1.61 -10.29 6.45
N ILE A 30 1.07 -9.12 6.12
CA ILE A 30 1.25 -8.49 4.80
C ILE A 30 2.69 -8.04 4.62
N ASP A 31 3.27 -7.35 5.62
CA ASP A 31 4.63 -6.84 5.57
C ASP A 31 5.65 -7.99 5.45
N ASN A 32 5.52 -9.05 6.24
CA ASN A 32 6.38 -10.24 6.14
C ASN A 32 6.25 -10.95 4.79
N SER A 33 5.04 -11.05 4.26
CA SER A 33 4.81 -11.68 2.95
C SER A 33 5.41 -10.87 1.81
N MET A 34 5.34 -9.54 1.90
CA MET A 34 5.94 -8.63 0.93
C MET A 34 7.47 -8.70 1.00
N GLU A 35 8.05 -8.75 2.19
CA GLU A 35 9.50 -8.86 2.41
C GLU A 35 10.05 -10.16 1.80
N VAL A 36 9.41 -11.30 2.06
CA VAL A 36 9.81 -12.59 1.47
C VAL A 36 9.74 -12.54 -0.06
N ALA A 37 8.69 -11.98 -0.60
CA ALA A 37 8.52 -11.90 -2.04
C ALA A 37 9.51 -10.92 -2.71
N GLN A 38 9.81 -9.80 -2.06
CA GLN A 38 10.84 -8.86 -2.52
C GLN A 38 12.23 -9.49 -2.45
N SER A 39 12.56 -10.19 -1.37
CA SER A 39 13.83 -10.91 -1.21
C SER A 39 14.00 -11.98 -2.30
N TYR A 40 12.95 -12.72 -2.62
CA TYR A 40 12.95 -13.69 -3.71
C TYR A 40 13.24 -13.04 -5.07
N LEU A 41 12.59 -11.91 -5.39
CA LEU A 41 12.85 -11.17 -6.62
C LEU A 41 14.25 -10.55 -6.65
N GLN A 42 14.77 -10.13 -5.52
CA GLN A 42 16.13 -9.58 -5.42
C GLN A 42 17.18 -10.68 -5.62
N GLU A 43 16.99 -11.86 -5.05
CA GLU A 43 17.85 -13.02 -5.23
C GLU A 43 17.88 -13.45 -6.71
N HIS A 44 16.70 -13.65 -7.32
CA HIS A 44 16.62 -13.95 -8.75
C HIS A 44 17.21 -12.84 -9.64
N GLY A 45 17.04 -11.58 -9.25
CA GLY A 45 17.66 -10.44 -9.92
C GLY A 45 19.19 -10.45 -9.82
N SER A 46 19.77 -10.89 -8.71
CA SER A 46 21.23 -10.99 -8.55
C SER A 46 21.81 -12.15 -9.36
N VAL A 47 21.12 -13.29 -9.39
CA VAL A 47 21.52 -14.46 -10.19
C VAL A 47 21.52 -14.11 -11.67
N ILE A 48 20.42 -13.54 -12.20
CA ILE A 48 20.34 -13.21 -13.63
C ILE A 48 21.35 -12.12 -14.02
N ARG A 49 21.69 -11.19 -13.09
CA ARG A 49 22.73 -10.19 -13.29
C ARG A 49 24.10 -10.84 -13.50
N THR A 50 24.44 -11.83 -12.68
CA THR A 50 25.70 -12.59 -12.80
C THR A 50 25.72 -13.39 -14.08
N ASP A 51 24.61 -14.04 -14.43
CA ASP A 51 24.50 -14.84 -15.65
C ASP A 51 24.65 -14.00 -16.92
N VAL A 52 23.97 -12.85 -17.00
CA VAL A 52 24.10 -11.96 -18.16
C VAL A 52 25.50 -11.34 -18.28
N ALA A 53 26.14 -11.01 -17.12
CA ALA A 53 27.51 -10.50 -17.12
C ALA A 53 28.52 -11.54 -17.66
N ASN A 54 28.35 -12.80 -17.22
CA ASN A 54 29.19 -13.88 -17.69
C ASN A 54 28.95 -14.18 -19.16
N MET A 55 27.68 -14.28 -19.57
CA MET A 55 27.30 -14.52 -20.95
C MET A 55 27.77 -13.40 -21.89
N ALA A 56 27.66 -12.14 -21.48
CA ALA A 56 28.18 -11.01 -22.28
C ALA A 56 29.69 -11.11 -22.45
N ARG A 57 30.45 -11.47 -21.39
CA ARG A 57 31.91 -11.67 -21.50
C ARG A 57 32.28 -12.84 -22.41
N ASP A 58 31.52 -13.95 -22.35
CA ASP A 58 31.77 -15.09 -23.20
C ASP A 58 31.53 -14.78 -24.68
N ILE A 59 30.47 -13.99 -24.97
CA ILE A 59 30.17 -13.52 -26.32
C ILE A 59 31.24 -12.51 -26.81
N ASP A 60 31.60 -11.57 -25.94
CA ASP A 60 32.68 -10.62 -26.27
C ASP A 60 34.02 -11.32 -26.53
N ALA A 61 34.34 -12.35 -25.77
CA ALA A 61 35.57 -13.13 -25.98
C ALA A 61 35.62 -13.86 -27.32
N ALA A 62 34.46 -14.32 -27.78
CA ALA A 62 34.32 -15.02 -29.08
C ALA A 62 34.05 -14.04 -30.28
N ALA A 63 33.90 -12.75 -30.01
CA ALA A 63 33.40 -11.78 -30.99
C ALA A 63 34.22 -11.77 -32.28
N ASP A 64 35.54 -11.82 -32.19
CA ASP A 64 36.45 -11.75 -33.37
C ASP A 64 36.21 -12.93 -34.35
N ASP A 65 35.75 -14.09 -33.83
CA ASP A 65 35.51 -15.29 -34.63
C ASP A 65 34.09 -15.43 -35.21
N ILE A 66 33.12 -14.74 -34.56
CA ILE A 66 31.69 -15.02 -34.78
C ILE A 66 30.87 -13.79 -35.22
N VAL A 67 31.37 -12.56 -35.12
CA VAL A 67 30.63 -11.34 -35.46
C VAL A 67 30.08 -11.37 -36.88
N ASP A 68 30.89 -11.85 -37.84
CA ASP A 68 30.49 -11.96 -39.26
C ASP A 68 29.75 -13.25 -39.59
N LYS A 69 29.49 -14.09 -38.60
CA LYS A 69 28.83 -15.41 -38.78
C LYS A 69 27.56 -15.52 -37.93
N PRO A 70 26.42 -15.06 -38.41
CA PRO A 70 25.18 -15.01 -37.64
C PRO A 70 24.73 -16.40 -37.13
N ASP A 71 24.97 -17.47 -37.87
CA ASP A 71 24.63 -18.84 -37.45
C ASP A 71 25.49 -19.29 -36.25
N ALA A 72 26.80 -19.00 -36.28
CA ALA A 72 27.71 -19.31 -35.18
C ALA A 72 27.34 -18.54 -33.92
N LEU A 73 27.00 -17.27 -34.07
CA LEU A 73 26.54 -16.40 -32.98
C LEU A 73 25.22 -16.91 -32.39
N LYS A 74 24.27 -17.34 -33.23
CA LYS A 74 23.01 -17.94 -32.78
C LYS A 74 23.26 -19.22 -31.99
N GLN A 75 24.13 -20.10 -32.48
CA GLN A 75 24.48 -21.34 -31.76
C GLN A 75 25.14 -21.08 -30.41
N LEU A 76 26.04 -20.08 -30.35
CA LEU A 76 26.66 -19.68 -29.10
C LEU A 76 25.61 -19.14 -28.12
N LEU A 77 24.66 -18.30 -28.58
CA LEU A 77 23.56 -17.81 -27.75
C LEU A 77 22.71 -18.94 -27.19
N ILE A 78 22.35 -19.94 -28.02
CA ILE A 78 21.59 -21.11 -27.61
C ILE A 78 22.34 -21.90 -26.52
N ALA A 79 23.62 -22.21 -26.80
CA ALA A 79 24.46 -22.98 -25.86
C ALA A 79 24.60 -22.24 -24.50
N GLN A 80 24.88 -20.95 -24.54
CA GLN A 80 25.05 -20.13 -23.34
C GLN A 80 23.74 -19.96 -22.56
N ALA A 81 22.61 -19.82 -23.26
CA ALA A 81 21.28 -19.76 -22.63
C ALA A 81 20.92 -21.08 -21.95
N GLY A 82 21.19 -22.21 -22.64
CA GLY A 82 20.94 -23.55 -22.08
C GLY A 82 21.78 -23.85 -20.85
N LEU A 83 23.08 -23.48 -20.85
CA LEU A 83 23.96 -23.66 -19.70
C LEU A 83 23.49 -22.93 -18.42
N ARG A 84 22.74 -21.84 -18.58
CA ARG A 84 22.29 -20.97 -17.49
C ARG A 84 20.80 -21.11 -17.19
N ASP A 85 20.12 -22.05 -17.81
CA ASP A 85 18.67 -22.24 -17.67
C ASP A 85 17.88 -20.93 -17.90
N LEU A 86 18.23 -20.21 -18.98
CA LEU A 86 17.55 -18.99 -19.37
C LEU A 86 16.35 -19.33 -20.27
N ALA A 87 15.23 -18.67 -20.02
CA ALA A 87 14.02 -18.89 -20.81
C ALA A 87 14.14 -18.33 -22.24
N SER A 88 14.88 -17.23 -22.41
CA SER A 88 15.23 -16.68 -23.72
C SER A 88 16.47 -15.79 -23.64
N ALA A 89 17.16 -15.68 -24.79
CA ALA A 89 18.28 -14.76 -24.96
C ALA A 89 18.19 -14.12 -26.37
N TYR A 90 18.34 -12.79 -26.39
CA TYR A 90 18.21 -11.97 -27.59
C TYR A 90 19.39 -11.03 -27.70
N LEU A 91 19.81 -10.77 -28.94
CA LEU A 91 20.57 -9.58 -29.25
C LEU A 91 19.61 -8.49 -29.71
N VAL A 92 19.75 -7.30 -29.15
CA VAL A 92 18.89 -6.16 -29.46
C VAL A 92 19.71 -4.94 -29.87
N SER A 93 19.13 -4.14 -30.73
CA SER A 93 19.71 -2.88 -31.21
C SER A 93 19.55 -1.77 -30.13
N PRO A 94 20.21 -0.61 -30.30
CA PRO A 94 20.02 0.56 -29.45
C PRO A 94 18.56 1.06 -29.41
N ASN A 95 17.80 0.78 -30.47
CA ASN A 95 16.38 1.12 -30.56
C ASN A 95 15.45 0.06 -29.93
N GLY A 96 16.02 -0.95 -29.28
CA GLY A 96 15.26 -2.02 -28.64
C GLY A 96 14.66 -3.06 -29.61
N GLN A 97 15.07 -3.05 -30.88
CA GLN A 97 14.64 -4.03 -31.88
C GLN A 97 15.46 -5.31 -31.75
N MET A 98 14.82 -6.46 -31.93
CA MET A 98 15.47 -7.75 -31.94
C MET A 98 16.32 -7.91 -33.18
N LEU A 99 17.61 -8.21 -33.00
CA LEU A 99 18.56 -8.52 -34.06
C LEU A 99 18.69 -10.02 -34.25
N LEU A 100 18.78 -10.77 -33.16
CA LEU A 100 18.93 -12.21 -33.14
C LEU A 100 18.23 -12.81 -31.94
N SER A 101 17.63 -14.00 -32.10
CA SER A 101 17.02 -14.80 -31.03
C SER A 101 17.71 -16.15 -30.89
N ALA A 102 18.00 -16.56 -29.67
CA ALA A 102 18.50 -17.91 -29.38
C ALA A 102 17.44 -18.98 -29.64
N PHE A 103 16.18 -18.68 -29.37
CA PHE A 103 15.08 -19.62 -29.51
C PHE A 103 14.05 -19.12 -30.51
N ASP A 104 13.71 -19.91 -31.48
CA ASP A 104 12.66 -19.62 -32.49
C ASP A 104 11.28 -20.02 -31.95
N ASP A 105 11.00 -19.73 -30.70
CA ASP A 105 9.72 -20.10 -30.07
C ASP A 105 8.62 -19.15 -30.56
N ALA A 106 7.88 -19.60 -31.58
CA ALA A 106 6.77 -18.84 -32.17
C ALA A 106 5.63 -18.53 -31.19
N LYS A 107 5.69 -19.06 -29.97
CA LYS A 107 4.71 -18.83 -28.89
C LYS A 107 5.01 -17.58 -28.06
N GLU A 108 6.22 -17.00 -28.17
CA GLU A 108 6.59 -15.86 -27.36
C GLU A 108 6.72 -14.59 -28.22
N THR A 109 5.83 -13.65 -27.96
CA THR A 109 5.95 -12.30 -28.54
C THR A 109 7.14 -11.59 -27.89
N PHE A 110 8.17 -11.27 -28.67
CA PHE A 110 9.27 -10.44 -28.22
C PHE A 110 8.76 -9.06 -27.75
N VAL A 111 9.22 -8.64 -26.60
CA VAL A 111 9.02 -7.27 -26.11
C VAL A 111 10.36 -6.64 -25.89
N GLY A 112 10.60 -5.57 -26.61
CA GLY A 112 11.82 -4.80 -26.50
C GLY A 112 12.03 -4.25 -25.09
N PRO A 113 13.29 -4.05 -24.68
CA PRO A 113 13.59 -3.43 -23.39
C PRO A 113 13.12 -1.98 -23.38
N PRO A 114 12.69 -1.44 -22.23
CA PRO A 114 12.34 -0.03 -22.10
C PRO A 114 13.57 0.86 -22.31
N LEU A 115 13.38 2.07 -22.83
CA LEU A 115 14.46 3.01 -23.12
C LEU A 115 15.32 3.33 -21.88
N ALA A 116 14.72 3.35 -20.70
CA ALA A 116 15.45 3.54 -19.44
C ALA A 116 16.48 2.43 -19.19
N ALA A 117 16.14 1.17 -19.51
CA ALA A 117 17.04 0.03 -19.36
C ALA A 117 18.19 0.10 -20.39
N ILE A 118 17.93 0.56 -21.61
CA ILE A 118 18.96 0.79 -22.63
C ILE A 118 19.94 1.86 -22.15
N SER A 119 19.44 2.99 -21.65
CA SER A 119 20.27 4.07 -21.12
C SER A 119 21.11 3.65 -19.91
N GLU A 120 20.62 2.72 -19.09
CA GLU A 120 21.36 2.13 -17.98
C GLU A 120 22.48 1.21 -18.49
N ALA A 121 22.18 0.37 -19.49
CA ALA A 121 23.14 -0.51 -20.13
C ALA A 121 24.23 0.27 -20.88
N GLU A 122 23.91 1.42 -21.50
CA GLU A 122 24.88 2.32 -22.14
C GLU A 122 25.93 2.86 -21.16
N ARG A 123 25.53 3.10 -19.92
CA ARG A 123 26.44 3.52 -18.84
C ARG A 123 27.32 2.39 -18.29
N GLY A 124 27.24 1.19 -18.91
CA GLY A 124 27.98 0.01 -18.48
C GLY A 124 27.37 -0.72 -17.28
N GLN A 125 26.16 -0.37 -16.91
CA GLN A 125 25.43 -1.06 -15.85
C GLN A 125 24.54 -2.18 -16.43
N ILE A 126 24.26 -3.20 -15.64
CA ILE A 126 23.31 -4.24 -16.03
C ILE A 126 21.93 -3.82 -15.57
N ALA A 127 21.05 -3.51 -16.50
CA ALA A 127 19.69 -3.13 -16.22
C ALA A 127 18.82 -4.39 -15.95
N ILE A 128 18.15 -4.40 -14.80
CA ILE A 128 17.22 -5.48 -14.43
C ILE A 128 15.79 -5.02 -14.69
N ILE A 129 15.07 -5.77 -15.53
CA ILE A 129 13.70 -5.48 -15.93
C ILE A 129 12.78 -6.54 -15.29
N LYS A 130 11.88 -6.08 -14.41
CA LYS A 130 10.90 -6.96 -13.74
C LYS A 130 9.58 -6.87 -14.50
N SER A 131 9.12 -7.98 -15.10
CA SER A 131 7.81 -8.06 -15.74
C SER A 131 6.89 -8.94 -14.91
N LEU A 132 6.09 -8.29 -14.05
CA LEU A 132 5.12 -8.98 -13.20
C LEU A 132 4.03 -9.68 -14.03
N GLU A 133 3.58 -9.05 -15.12
CA GLU A 133 2.52 -9.60 -15.98
C GLU A 133 2.93 -10.93 -16.66
N ARG A 134 4.22 -11.10 -16.95
CA ARG A 134 4.74 -12.27 -17.68
C ARG A 134 5.45 -13.27 -16.79
N ALA A 135 5.45 -13.07 -15.47
CA ALA A 135 6.18 -13.88 -14.51
C ALA A 135 7.65 -14.11 -14.93
N ARG A 136 8.34 -13.01 -15.33
CA ARG A 136 9.72 -13.07 -15.82
C ARG A 136 10.55 -11.93 -15.25
N VAL A 137 11.83 -12.23 -15.05
CA VAL A 137 12.87 -11.24 -14.80
C VAL A 137 13.78 -11.24 -16.02
N ALA A 138 14.06 -10.05 -16.57
CA ALA A 138 14.99 -9.89 -17.66
C ALA A 138 16.18 -9.05 -17.19
N ALA A 139 17.33 -9.27 -17.86
CA ALA A 139 18.53 -8.48 -17.67
C ALA A 139 19.07 -8.05 -19.03
N LEU A 140 19.48 -6.78 -19.10
CA LEU A 140 20.08 -6.17 -20.29
C LEU A 140 21.50 -5.75 -20.00
N SER A 141 22.44 -6.14 -20.87
CA SER A 141 23.84 -5.77 -20.80
C SER A 141 24.33 -5.31 -22.17
N ARG A 142 25.15 -4.28 -22.21
CA ARG A 142 25.84 -3.86 -23.41
C ARG A 142 26.97 -4.84 -23.72
N LEU A 143 27.16 -5.19 -25.01
CA LEU A 143 28.32 -5.92 -25.50
C LEU A 143 29.44 -4.92 -25.83
N GLN A 144 30.66 -5.22 -25.40
CA GLN A 144 31.78 -4.29 -25.54
C GLN A 144 32.44 -4.42 -26.91
N ARG A 145 32.55 -5.66 -27.43
CA ARG A 145 33.20 -5.94 -28.74
C ARG A 145 32.22 -5.95 -29.91
N CYS A 146 30.92 -5.92 -29.63
CA CYS A 146 29.86 -5.79 -30.64
C CYS A 146 29.18 -4.41 -30.47
N PRO A 147 29.74 -3.34 -31.05
CA PRO A 147 29.24 -1.97 -30.83
C PRO A 147 27.80 -1.83 -31.33
N GLY A 148 26.96 -1.20 -30.52
CA GLY A 148 25.54 -1.00 -30.81
C GLY A 148 24.66 -2.25 -30.59
N GLN A 149 25.19 -3.30 -29.96
CA GLN A 149 24.41 -4.49 -29.62
C GLN A 149 24.32 -4.68 -28.10
N TYR A 150 23.15 -5.13 -27.67
CA TYR A 150 22.86 -5.41 -26.27
C TYR A 150 22.37 -6.85 -26.14
N LEU A 151 22.82 -7.51 -25.10
CA LEU A 151 22.34 -8.83 -24.72
C LEU A 151 21.18 -8.69 -23.76
N LEU A 152 20.00 -9.12 -24.21
CA LEU A 152 18.80 -9.21 -23.38
C LEU A 152 18.53 -10.69 -23.05
N VAL A 153 18.56 -11.05 -21.78
CA VAL A 153 18.24 -12.39 -21.33
C VAL A 153 17.01 -12.38 -20.44
N THR A 154 16.23 -13.45 -20.46
CA THR A 154 15.07 -13.60 -19.60
C THR A 154 15.11 -14.91 -18.84
N ARG A 155 14.64 -14.88 -17.59
CA ARG A 155 14.44 -16.05 -16.76
C ARG A 155 13.00 -16.13 -16.30
N ALA A 156 12.38 -17.30 -16.39
CA ALA A 156 11.06 -17.54 -15.84
C ALA A 156 11.11 -17.52 -14.31
N VAL A 157 10.17 -16.82 -13.71
CA VAL A 157 9.94 -16.82 -12.27
C VAL A 157 8.71 -17.67 -12.00
N SER A 158 8.68 -18.36 -10.85
CA SER A 158 7.54 -19.20 -10.51
C SER A 158 6.22 -18.41 -10.62
N PRO A 159 5.26 -18.86 -11.46
CA PRO A 159 3.96 -18.19 -11.58
C PRO A 159 3.21 -18.10 -10.25
N LYS A 160 3.43 -19.06 -9.35
CA LYS A 160 2.84 -19.06 -8.01
C LYS A 160 3.33 -17.87 -7.17
N VAL A 161 4.63 -17.56 -7.24
CA VAL A 161 5.21 -16.43 -6.49
C VAL A 161 4.71 -15.10 -7.06
N MET A 162 4.61 -14.98 -8.39
CA MET A 162 4.06 -13.80 -9.04
C MET A 162 2.59 -13.57 -8.71
N ALA A 163 1.76 -14.62 -8.74
CA ALA A 163 0.36 -14.54 -8.34
C ALA A 163 0.23 -14.15 -6.86
N TYR A 164 1.15 -14.60 -6.02
CA TYR A 164 1.18 -14.23 -4.60
C TYR A 164 1.53 -12.75 -4.40
N LEU A 165 2.53 -12.25 -5.12
CA LEU A 165 2.90 -10.83 -5.12
C LEU A 165 1.75 -9.92 -5.55
N GLN A 166 1.11 -10.23 -6.69
CA GLN A 166 -0.04 -9.46 -7.18
C GLN A 166 -1.19 -9.42 -6.18
N ARG A 167 -1.50 -10.57 -5.56
CA ARG A 167 -2.53 -10.61 -4.51
C ARG A 167 -2.15 -9.80 -3.28
N THR A 168 -0.88 -9.81 -2.90
CA THR A 168 -0.39 -9.05 -1.75
C THR A 168 -0.43 -7.55 -2.04
N GLU A 169 -0.02 -7.10 -3.23
CA GLU A 169 -0.14 -5.70 -3.65
C GLU A 169 -1.59 -5.22 -3.67
N GLN A 170 -2.51 -6.02 -4.23
CA GLN A 170 -3.94 -5.73 -4.23
C GLN A 170 -4.49 -5.61 -2.80
N SER A 171 -4.08 -6.52 -1.90
CA SER A 171 -4.49 -6.50 -0.49
C SER A 171 -3.95 -5.27 0.25
N VAL A 172 -2.74 -4.82 -0.05
CA VAL A 172 -2.16 -3.57 0.48
C VAL A 172 -2.95 -2.35 0.01
N ASP A 173 -3.30 -2.29 -1.27
CA ASP A 173 -4.07 -1.19 -1.84
C ASP A 173 -5.48 -1.13 -1.26
N GLU A 174 -6.15 -2.27 -1.12
CA GLU A 174 -7.46 -2.38 -0.49
C GLU A 174 -7.39 -1.97 0.98
N TYR A 175 -6.39 -2.45 1.71
CA TYR A 175 -6.13 -2.02 3.09
C TYR A 175 -5.93 -0.50 3.20
N ASN A 176 -5.14 0.10 2.31
CA ASN A 176 -4.90 1.54 2.30
C ASN A 176 -6.16 2.34 1.95
N ARG A 177 -7.01 1.84 1.05
CA ARG A 177 -8.33 2.42 0.75
C ARG A 177 -9.25 2.38 1.96
N LEU A 178 -9.36 1.22 2.61
CA LEU A 178 -10.15 1.06 3.83
C LEU A 178 -9.64 1.95 4.96
N ARG A 179 -8.33 2.10 5.11
CA ARG A 179 -7.72 2.99 6.10
C ARG A 179 -8.06 4.47 5.86
N ARG A 180 -8.10 4.91 4.60
CA ARG A 180 -8.52 6.29 4.24
C ARG A 180 -10.00 6.51 4.49
N ALA A 181 -10.85 5.55 4.16
CA ALA A 181 -12.29 5.61 4.43
C ALA A 181 -12.61 5.68 5.94
N ARG A 182 -11.79 5.09 6.80
CA ARG A 182 -11.95 5.14 8.27
C ARG A 182 -11.85 6.54 8.85
N GLY A 183 -11.08 7.44 8.24
CA GLY A 183 -11.01 8.84 8.68
C GLY A 183 -12.38 9.52 8.65
N GLY A 184 -13.15 9.29 7.60
CA GLY A 184 -14.52 9.78 7.48
C GLY A 184 -15.48 9.14 8.49
N LEU A 185 -15.32 7.85 8.76
CA LEU A 185 -16.16 7.14 9.72
C LEU A 185 -15.92 7.64 11.16
N LYS A 186 -14.67 7.89 11.56
CA LYS A 186 -14.34 8.49 12.86
C LYS A 186 -14.95 9.87 13.03
N LEU A 187 -14.91 10.69 11.99
CA LEU A 187 -15.51 12.03 11.99
C LEU A 187 -17.04 11.95 12.13
N ALA A 188 -17.68 11.07 11.35
CA ALA A 188 -19.13 10.87 11.41
C ALA A 188 -19.60 10.41 12.79
N HIS A 189 -18.91 9.44 13.40
CA HIS A 189 -19.20 9.00 14.77
C HIS A 189 -18.98 10.11 15.80
N GLY A 190 -17.89 10.87 15.67
CA GLY A 190 -17.63 12.02 16.55
C GLY A 190 -18.75 13.06 16.50
N LEU A 191 -19.21 13.41 15.30
CA LEU A 191 -20.32 14.34 15.12
C LEU A 191 -21.64 13.78 15.70
N MET A 192 -21.94 12.50 15.48
CA MET A 192 -23.13 11.85 16.04
C MET A 192 -23.13 11.89 17.57
N TYR A 193 -22.01 11.55 18.22
CA TYR A 193 -21.89 11.63 19.68
C TYR A 193 -21.99 13.07 20.20
N THR A 194 -21.44 14.04 19.47
CA THR A 194 -21.55 15.46 19.82
C THR A 194 -23.01 15.94 19.77
N MET A 195 -23.75 15.56 18.74
CA MET A 195 -25.18 15.87 18.62
C MET A 195 -26.00 15.25 19.76
N ILE A 196 -25.78 13.97 20.06
CA ILE A 196 -26.46 13.28 21.17
C ILE A 196 -26.14 13.96 22.50
N SER A 197 -24.88 14.29 22.77
CA SER A 197 -24.45 14.97 23.98
C SER A 197 -25.06 16.36 24.12
N MET A 198 -25.14 17.09 23.02
CA MET A 198 -25.75 18.44 23.00
C MET A 198 -27.26 18.37 23.27
N THR A 199 -27.95 17.40 22.68
CA THR A 199 -29.39 17.17 22.94
C THR A 199 -29.65 16.80 24.39
N ALA A 200 -28.82 15.91 24.96
CA ALA A 200 -28.92 15.55 26.38
C ALA A 200 -28.65 16.72 27.31
N LEU A 201 -27.68 17.59 26.97
CA LEU A 201 -27.39 18.80 27.74
C LEU A 201 -28.57 19.78 27.71
N LEU A 202 -29.14 20.03 26.56
CA LEU A 202 -30.33 20.89 26.42
C LEU A 202 -31.53 20.36 27.18
N ALA A 203 -31.77 19.05 27.13
CA ALA A 203 -32.81 18.41 27.90
C ALA A 203 -32.59 18.53 29.43
N ALA A 204 -31.34 18.37 29.87
CA ALA A 204 -31.00 18.53 31.28
C ALA A 204 -31.18 19.97 31.77
N ILE A 205 -30.80 20.98 30.98
CA ILE A 205 -31.02 22.39 31.26
C ILE A 205 -32.53 22.70 31.35
N TRP A 206 -33.31 22.23 30.36
CA TRP A 206 -34.75 22.41 30.36
C TRP A 206 -35.42 21.75 31.56
N ALA A 207 -35.05 20.51 31.88
CA ALA A 207 -35.56 19.82 33.09
C ALA A 207 -35.20 20.56 34.37
N GLY A 208 -33.97 21.10 34.47
CA GLY A 208 -33.53 21.90 35.62
C GLY A 208 -34.37 23.18 35.79
N ILE A 209 -34.62 23.93 34.72
CA ILE A 209 -35.46 25.13 34.73
C ILE A 209 -36.91 24.76 35.11
N TRP A 210 -37.44 23.71 34.52
CA TRP A 210 -38.78 23.22 34.82
C TRP A 210 -38.92 22.80 36.30
N PHE A 211 -37.96 22.08 36.84
CA PHE A 211 -37.92 21.66 38.23
C PHE A 211 -37.81 22.88 39.18
N ALA A 212 -36.93 23.85 38.87
CA ALA A 212 -36.79 25.06 39.66
C ALA A 212 -38.12 25.84 39.70
N GLY A 213 -38.79 26.00 38.56
CA GLY A 213 -40.08 26.71 38.49
C GLY A 213 -41.21 25.98 39.27
N ARG A 214 -41.22 24.64 39.20
CA ARG A 214 -42.35 23.86 39.78
C ARG A 214 -42.18 23.56 41.28
N PHE A 215 -40.97 23.44 41.77
CA PHE A 215 -40.69 23.01 43.13
C PHE A 215 -40.04 24.07 43.99
N VAL A 216 -39.03 24.76 43.50
CA VAL A 216 -38.27 25.72 44.29
C VAL A 216 -39.04 27.02 44.49
N ALA A 217 -39.76 27.50 43.49
CA ALA A 217 -40.53 28.72 43.57
C ALA A 217 -41.67 28.70 44.60
N PRO A 218 -42.51 27.62 44.66
CA PRO A 218 -43.53 27.45 45.73
C PRO A 218 -42.92 27.38 47.14
N ILE A 219 -41.81 26.65 47.28
CA ILE A 219 -41.12 26.53 48.59
C ILE A 219 -40.65 27.91 49.07
N ARG A 220 -40.05 28.72 48.20
CA ARG A 220 -39.62 30.06 48.56
C ARG A 220 -40.78 30.95 48.97
N ARG A 221 -41.96 30.81 48.33
CA ARG A 221 -43.17 31.57 48.69
C ARG A 221 -43.70 31.18 50.09
N LEU A 222 -43.71 29.86 50.39
CA LEU A 222 -44.10 29.38 51.69
C LEU A 222 -43.14 29.84 52.80
N ILE A 223 -41.84 29.83 52.55
CA ILE A 223 -40.85 30.36 53.50
C ILE A 223 -41.05 31.90 53.71
N ALA A 224 -41.28 32.65 52.64
CA ALA A 224 -41.54 34.08 52.73
C ALA A 224 -42.81 34.38 53.52
N GLY A 225 -43.92 33.69 53.26
CA GLY A 225 -45.16 33.79 54.03
C GLY A 225 -45.00 33.42 55.53
N ALA A 226 -44.30 32.29 55.80
CA ALA A 226 -44.01 31.89 57.19
C ALA A 226 -43.14 32.93 57.93
N ARG A 227 -42.23 33.59 57.25
CA ARG A 227 -41.42 34.65 57.83
C ARG A 227 -42.23 35.91 58.14
N GLU A 228 -43.21 36.27 57.31
CA GLU A 228 -44.08 37.44 57.52
C GLU A 228 -45.06 37.18 58.68
N VAL A 229 -45.62 35.98 58.78
CA VAL A 229 -46.41 35.56 59.95
C VAL A 229 -45.55 35.59 61.21
N SER A 230 -44.30 35.20 61.20
CA SER A 230 -43.40 35.21 62.37
C SER A 230 -43.07 36.62 62.86
N THR A 231 -43.20 37.68 62.03
CA THR A 231 -43.02 39.08 62.40
C THR A 231 -44.29 39.76 62.91
N GLY A 232 -45.41 38.94 63.06
CA GLY A 232 -46.65 39.44 63.63
C GLY A 232 -47.71 39.93 62.69
N ASN A 233 -47.46 39.77 61.35
CA ASN A 233 -48.47 40.09 60.34
C ASN A 233 -49.29 38.83 60.05
N LEU A 234 -50.52 38.73 60.61
CA LEU A 234 -51.42 37.59 60.47
C LEU A 234 -52.36 37.69 59.24
N ASP A 235 -52.39 38.86 58.57
CA ASP A 235 -53.25 39.14 57.42
C ASP A 235 -52.61 38.79 56.05
N VAL A 236 -51.61 37.91 56.06
CA VAL A 236 -50.95 37.45 54.79
C VAL A 236 -51.79 36.44 54.07
N GLU A 237 -52.43 36.85 53.00
CA GLU A 237 -53.03 35.95 52.01
C GLU A 237 -51.99 35.41 51.06
N LEU A 238 -51.78 34.08 51.11
CA LEU A 238 -50.95 33.42 50.09
C LEU A 238 -51.79 33.25 48.83
N PRO A 239 -51.30 33.70 47.64
CA PRO A 239 -52.06 33.62 46.40
C PRO A 239 -52.28 32.11 46.06
N GLU A 240 -53.54 31.70 46.07
CA GLU A 240 -53.96 30.42 45.55
C GLU A 240 -53.76 30.38 44.01
N ARG A 241 -53.20 29.24 43.55
CA ARG A 241 -53.16 28.92 42.15
C ARG A 241 -53.73 27.52 41.93
#